data_9c1cba41436c86c4f3017173ef753827
#
_entry.id   9c1cba41436c86c4f3017173ef753827
#
_cell.length_a   1.000
_cell.length_b   1.000
_cell.length_c   1.000
_cell.angle_alpha   90.00
_cell.angle_beta   90.00
_cell.angle_gamma   90.00
#
_symmetry.space_group_name_H-M   'P 1'
#
loop_
_entity.id
_entity.type
_entity.pdbx_description
1 polymer ?
#
loop_
_entity_poly.entity_id
_entity_poly.type
_entity_poly.pdbx_seq_one_letter_code
_entity_poly.pdbx_strand_id
1 'polypeptide(L)'
;MHSARQKLLSTLAHKSFRLGEFKLSSGGTSDYYIDCRTTTLDAKGSRLTGEVFFEEIRQRGWKAQAIGGLTMGADPIVVAVAVVSGELDGFLVRKAEKQHGTGQRIEGFREKGARVVIVDDVCTTGASTVQAIEAAREFGFEVVGVMCLIEREDAKGRPNVEKAAGAAPFVSIFTANEVRKEHMLQNDDTEPSIFAAAAACEVCGRLAVTNNPRPRCEAHKV
;
A
#
# COMPACT_ATOMS: atom_id res chain seq x y z
N MET A 1 -9.70 20.49 -3.64
CA MET A 1 -8.80 19.48 -4.29
C MET A 1 -8.33 18.49 -3.24
N HIS A 2 -8.48 17.18 -3.47
CA HIS A 2 -7.95 16.16 -2.54
C HIS A 2 -6.42 16.15 -2.57
N SER A 3 -5.79 16.00 -1.38
CA SER A 3 -4.33 15.87 -1.24
C SER A 3 -3.82 14.58 -1.92
N ALA A 4 -2.51 14.51 -2.20
CA ALA A 4 -1.89 13.28 -2.73
C ALA A 4 -2.16 12.08 -1.80
N ARG A 5 -2.09 12.29 -0.48
CA ARG A 5 -2.39 11.27 0.54
C ARG A 5 -3.83 10.76 0.43
N GLN A 6 -4.83 11.63 0.28
CA GLN A 6 -6.23 11.22 0.13
C GLN A 6 -6.47 10.44 -1.18
N LYS A 7 -5.85 10.90 -2.28
CA LYS A 7 -5.91 10.18 -3.57
C LYS A 7 -5.26 8.80 -3.50
N LEU A 8 -4.14 8.68 -2.80
CA LEU A 8 -3.46 7.41 -2.59
C LEU A 8 -4.31 6.46 -1.75
N LEU A 9 -4.93 6.94 -0.65
CA LEU A 9 -5.85 6.16 0.18
C LEU A 9 -7.00 5.61 -0.66
N SER A 10 -7.64 6.47 -1.45
CA SER A 10 -8.74 6.08 -2.34
C SER A 10 -8.30 5.04 -3.38
N THR A 11 -7.09 5.18 -3.94
CA THR A 11 -6.55 4.22 -4.91
C THR A 11 -6.25 2.86 -4.26
N LEU A 12 -5.67 2.85 -3.06
CA LEU A 12 -5.41 1.63 -2.28
C LEU A 12 -6.71 0.90 -1.93
N ALA A 13 -7.72 1.63 -1.49
CA ALA A 13 -9.03 1.09 -1.15
C ALA A 13 -9.72 0.42 -2.35
N HIS A 14 -9.57 1.02 -3.53
CA HIS A 14 -10.16 0.49 -4.77
C HIS A 14 -9.38 -0.68 -5.38
N LYS A 15 -8.04 -0.58 -5.43
CA LYS A 15 -7.20 -1.54 -6.17
C LYS A 15 -6.57 -2.62 -5.32
N SER A 16 -6.20 -2.31 -4.08
CA SER A 16 -5.34 -3.14 -3.24
C SER A 16 -6.08 -3.87 -2.12
N PHE A 17 -7.28 -3.43 -1.76
CA PHE A 17 -8.06 -3.99 -0.66
C PHE A 17 -9.22 -4.84 -1.19
N ARG A 18 -9.45 -5.99 -0.56
CA ARG A 18 -10.58 -6.90 -0.87
C ARG A 18 -11.15 -7.48 0.41
N LEU A 19 -12.47 -7.46 0.55
CA LEU A 19 -13.19 -8.22 1.57
C LEU A 19 -13.39 -9.67 1.12
N GLY A 20 -13.35 -10.60 2.05
CA GLY A 20 -13.54 -12.03 1.81
C GLY A 20 -12.85 -12.86 2.87
N GLU A 21 -13.00 -14.18 2.81
CA GLU A 21 -12.30 -15.11 3.70
C GLU A 21 -10.97 -15.55 3.08
N PHE A 22 -9.86 -15.19 3.72
CA PHE A 22 -8.51 -15.48 3.24
C PHE A 22 -7.71 -16.27 4.27
N LYS A 23 -7.08 -17.36 3.82
CA LYS A 23 -6.13 -18.12 4.66
C LYS A 23 -4.79 -17.38 4.70
N LEU A 24 -4.29 -17.13 5.90
CA LEU A 24 -2.99 -16.50 6.11
C LEU A 24 -1.88 -17.56 6.10
N SER A 25 -0.69 -17.19 5.64
CA SER A 25 0.50 -18.04 5.68
C SER A 25 0.90 -18.43 7.12
N SER A 26 0.47 -17.64 8.12
CA SER A 26 0.65 -17.90 9.54
C SER A 26 -0.32 -18.95 10.13
N GLY A 27 -1.27 -19.49 9.33
CA GLY A 27 -2.23 -20.52 9.74
C GLY A 27 -3.57 -20.00 10.27
N GLY A 28 -3.82 -18.69 10.24
CA GLY A 28 -5.12 -18.09 10.60
C GLY A 28 -5.96 -17.75 9.38
N THR A 29 -7.16 -17.19 9.62
CA THR A 29 -8.04 -16.60 8.60
C THR A 29 -8.11 -15.09 8.79
N SER A 30 -8.33 -14.36 7.70
CA SER A 30 -8.59 -12.91 7.68
C SER A 30 -9.84 -12.65 6.87
N ASP A 31 -10.65 -11.68 7.28
CA ASP A 31 -11.84 -11.22 6.55
C ASP A 31 -11.50 -10.19 5.45
N TYR A 32 -10.23 -9.91 5.23
CA TYR A 32 -9.74 -9.05 4.17
C TYR A 32 -8.34 -9.47 3.67
N TYR A 33 -8.01 -9.03 2.47
CA TYR A 33 -6.70 -9.17 1.86
C TYR A 33 -6.20 -7.85 1.30
N ILE A 34 -4.90 -7.59 1.45
CA ILE A 34 -4.24 -6.38 0.92
C ILE A 34 -3.05 -6.81 0.05
N ASP A 35 -3.03 -6.33 -1.20
CA ASP A 35 -1.87 -6.40 -2.09
C ASP A 35 -1.54 -5.00 -2.61
N CYS A 36 -0.58 -4.35 -1.96
CA CYS A 36 -0.17 -2.99 -2.31
C CYS A 36 0.43 -2.89 -3.72
N ARG A 37 0.97 -3.99 -4.27
CA ARG A 37 1.60 -4.00 -5.60
C ARG A 37 0.63 -3.63 -6.71
N THR A 38 -0.67 -3.93 -6.56
CA THR A 38 -1.70 -3.50 -7.51
C THR A 38 -1.86 -1.98 -7.58
N THR A 39 -1.44 -1.26 -6.55
CA THR A 39 -1.38 0.22 -6.52
C THR A 39 0.04 0.72 -6.79
N THR A 40 1.06 0.16 -6.13
CA THR A 40 2.44 0.67 -6.25
C THR A 40 3.07 0.42 -7.62
N LEU A 41 2.54 -0.54 -8.41
CA LEU A 41 2.90 -0.78 -9.80
C LEU A 41 1.92 -0.13 -10.81
N ASP A 42 0.83 0.49 -10.36
CA ASP A 42 -0.05 1.27 -11.22
C ASP A 42 0.56 2.64 -11.51
N ALA A 43 0.46 3.13 -12.76
CA ALA A 43 1.13 4.36 -13.17
C ALA A 43 0.77 5.59 -12.31
N LYS A 44 -0.53 5.74 -11.94
CA LYS A 44 -0.98 6.83 -11.07
C LYS A 44 -0.69 6.54 -9.60
N GLY A 45 -0.91 5.28 -9.17
CA GLY A 45 -0.66 4.82 -7.81
C GLY A 45 0.82 4.90 -7.43
N SER A 46 1.73 4.49 -8.33
CA SER A 46 3.18 4.60 -8.16
C SER A 46 3.61 6.06 -7.91
N ARG A 47 3.15 6.97 -8.77
CA ARG A 47 3.44 8.40 -8.61
C ARG A 47 2.95 8.94 -7.26
N LEU A 48 1.69 8.66 -6.90
CA LEU A 48 1.12 9.09 -5.61
C LEU A 48 1.90 8.49 -4.42
N THR A 49 2.34 7.23 -4.54
CA THR A 49 3.17 6.59 -3.52
C THR A 49 4.49 7.34 -3.35
N GLY A 50 5.18 7.65 -4.44
CA GLY A 50 6.41 8.43 -4.41
C GLY A 50 6.21 9.81 -3.77
N GLU A 51 5.17 10.55 -4.18
CA GLU A 51 4.83 11.88 -3.65
C GLU A 51 4.59 11.83 -2.13
N VAL A 52 3.79 10.86 -1.65
CA VAL A 52 3.40 10.76 -0.23
C VAL A 52 4.58 10.33 0.65
N PHE A 53 5.38 9.34 0.21
CA PHE A 53 6.55 8.91 0.98
C PHE A 53 7.61 10.02 1.04
N PHE A 54 7.89 10.68 -0.06
CA PHE A 54 8.88 11.76 -0.11
C PHE A 54 8.46 12.94 0.76
N GLU A 55 7.20 13.34 0.71
CA GLU A 55 6.67 14.41 1.55
C GLU A 55 6.78 14.07 3.04
N GLU A 56 6.48 12.83 3.44
CA GLU A 56 6.61 12.37 4.82
C GLU A 56 8.07 12.42 5.30
N ILE A 57 9.04 12.00 4.45
CA ILE A 57 10.48 12.09 4.76
C ILE A 57 10.89 13.55 4.99
N ARG A 58 10.42 14.46 4.14
CA ARG A 58 10.71 15.90 4.26
C ARG A 58 10.11 16.52 5.51
N GLN A 59 8.85 16.24 5.80
CA GLN A 59 8.15 16.80 6.97
C GLN A 59 8.81 16.35 8.28
N ARG A 60 9.38 15.16 8.32
CA ARG A 60 10.12 14.65 9.50
C ARG A 60 11.55 15.18 9.59
N GLY A 61 12.03 15.89 8.59
CA GLY A 61 13.40 16.40 8.57
C GLY A 61 14.45 15.29 8.49
N TRP A 62 14.10 14.09 8.00
CA TRP A 62 15.05 13.01 7.80
C TRP A 62 15.98 13.38 6.65
N LYS A 63 17.22 13.70 6.98
CA LYS A 63 18.25 14.04 5.98
C LYS A 63 18.80 12.75 5.37
N ALA A 64 17.96 12.00 4.68
CA ALA A 64 18.34 10.77 4.01
C ALA A 64 19.03 11.05 2.67
N GLN A 65 19.93 10.18 2.27
CA GLN A 65 20.60 10.16 0.95
C GLN A 65 19.99 9.08 0.07
N ALA A 66 19.44 8.03 0.68
CA ALA A 66 18.80 6.94 -0.06
C ALA A 66 17.62 6.33 0.70
N ILE A 67 16.81 5.62 -0.06
CA ILE A 67 15.66 4.85 0.42
C ILE A 67 15.78 3.41 -0.07
N GLY A 68 15.40 2.43 0.77
CA GLY A 68 15.45 1.04 0.35
C GLY A 68 14.63 0.10 1.22
N GLY A 69 14.54 -1.15 0.80
CA GLY A 69 13.77 -2.17 1.54
C GLY A 69 13.90 -3.56 0.95
N LEU A 70 13.20 -4.52 1.57
CA LEU A 70 13.28 -5.92 1.16
C LEU A 70 12.50 -6.18 -0.13
N THR A 71 13.14 -6.87 -1.09
CA THR A 71 12.46 -7.30 -2.33
C THR A 71 11.35 -8.32 -2.02
N MET A 72 10.18 -8.28 -2.71
CA MET A 72 9.73 -7.46 -3.85
C MET A 72 8.76 -6.34 -3.41
N GLY A 73 8.26 -6.34 -2.17
CA GLY A 73 7.24 -5.38 -1.72
C GLY A 73 7.73 -3.93 -1.76
N ALA A 74 8.96 -3.70 -1.34
CA ALA A 74 9.56 -2.36 -1.30
C ALA A 74 9.99 -1.82 -2.68
N ASP A 75 10.30 -2.68 -3.64
CA ASP A 75 10.93 -2.27 -4.91
C ASP A 75 10.16 -1.16 -5.64
N PRO A 76 8.83 -1.27 -5.85
CA PRO A 76 8.07 -0.22 -6.53
C PRO A 76 8.07 1.10 -5.76
N ILE A 77 8.04 1.04 -4.42
CA ILE A 77 8.06 2.23 -3.55
C ILE A 77 9.40 2.94 -3.67
N VAL A 78 10.51 2.19 -3.60
CA VAL A 78 11.88 2.71 -3.74
C VAL A 78 12.05 3.45 -5.06
N VAL A 79 11.66 2.81 -6.17
CA VAL A 79 11.76 3.41 -7.50
C VAL A 79 10.86 4.65 -7.62
N ALA A 80 9.62 4.58 -7.12
CA ALA A 80 8.69 5.71 -7.16
C ALA A 80 9.23 6.93 -6.41
N VAL A 81 9.79 6.73 -5.20
CA VAL A 81 10.37 7.82 -4.41
C VAL A 81 11.61 8.39 -5.07
N ALA A 82 12.53 7.54 -5.58
CA ALA A 82 13.72 8.01 -6.28
C ALA A 82 13.37 8.88 -7.48
N VAL A 83 12.41 8.45 -8.31
CA VAL A 83 11.98 9.20 -9.50
C VAL A 83 11.28 10.51 -9.13
N VAL A 84 10.39 10.49 -8.12
CA VAL A 84 9.61 11.68 -7.73
C VAL A 84 10.48 12.70 -7.01
N SER A 85 11.37 12.25 -6.12
CA SER A 85 12.26 13.15 -5.36
C SER A 85 13.33 13.78 -6.26
N GLY A 86 13.89 13.02 -7.20
CA GLY A 86 15.04 13.43 -8.00
C GLY A 86 16.33 13.64 -7.19
N GLU A 87 16.33 13.29 -5.89
CA GLU A 87 17.45 13.53 -4.97
C GLU A 87 17.77 12.34 -4.06
N LEU A 88 16.82 11.41 -3.84
CA LEU A 88 17.04 10.21 -3.03
C LEU A 88 17.40 9.04 -3.94
N ASP A 89 18.57 8.46 -3.72
CA ASP A 89 18.94 7.22 -4.41
C ASP A 89 18.17 6.00 -3.87
N GLY A 90 18.08 4.95 -4.69
CA GLY A 90 17.41 3.71 -4.33
C GLY A 90 18.39 2.57 -4.04
N PHE A 91 18.08 1.75 -3.03
CA PHE A 91 18.72 0.45 -2.85
C PHE A 91 17.70 -0.64 -2.55
N LEU A 92 18.03 -1.88 -2.90
CA LEU A 92 17.19 -3.05 -2.66
C LEU A 92 17.91 -4.04 -1.75
N VAL A 93 17.17 -4.64 -0.84
CA VAL A 93 17.66 -5.69 0.06
C VAL A 93 17.16 -7.05 -0.43
N ARG A 94 18.07 -7.95 -0.75
CA ARG A 94 17.75 -9.33 -1.15
C ARG A 94 17.38 -10.19 0.06
N LYS A 95 16.43 -11.11 -0.10
CA LYS A 95 16.06 -12.08 0.94
C LYS A 95 17.19 -13.04 1.29
N ALA A 96 18.03 -13.37 0.32
CA ALA A 96 19.19 -14.25 0.49
C ALA A 96 20.44 -13.65 -0.14
N GLU A 97 21.59 -14.04 0.37
CA GLU A 97 22.89 -13.69 -0.23
C GLU A 97 23.03 -14.26 -1.65
N LYS A 98 23.81 -13.59 -2.48
CA LYS A 98 24.18 -14.12 -3.78
C LYS A 98 25.05 -15.39 -3.57
N GLN A 99 24.61 -16.52 -4.11
CA GLN A 99 25.41 -17.75 -4.12
C GLN A 99 26.67 -17.65 -4.98
N HIS A 100 26.70 -16.69 -5.92
CA HIS A 100 27.85 -16.40 -6.78
C HIS A 100 28.14 -14.90 -6.75
N GLY A 101 29.41 -14.53 -6.52
CA GLY A 101 29.89 -13.14 -6.47
C GLY A 101 30.23 -12.67 -5.06
N THR A 102 29.98 -11.40 -4.76
CA THR A 102 30.43 -10.74 -3.51
C THR A 102 29.64 -11.07 -2.24
N GLY A 103 28.69 -12.00 -2.26
CA GLY A 103 27.85 -12.35 -1.10
C GLY A 103 26.93 -11.23 -0.60
N GLN A 104 26.86 -10.10 -1.30
CA GLN A 104 26.18 -8.90 -0.81
C GLN A 104 24.67 -8.97 -0.95
N ARG A 105 23.98 -8.56 0.11
CA ARG A 105 22.51 -8.46 0.16
C ARG A 105 21.97 -7.13 -0.37
N ILE A 106 22.83 -6.10 -0.52
CA ILE A 106 22.44 -4.76 -0.96
C ILE A 106 22.73 -4.59 -2.45
N GLU A 107 21.74 -4.12 -3.21
CA GLU A 107 21.84 -3.75 -4.63
C GLU A 107 21.47 -2.27 -4.82
N GLY A 108 22.03 -1.59 -5.80
CA GLY A 108 21.81 -0.17 -6.07
C GLY A 108 22.77 0.74 -5.31
N PHE A 109 22.26 1.73 -4.58
CA PHE A 109 23.07 2.67 -3.80
C PHE A 109 23.87 1.97 -2.69
N ARG A 110 25.18 2.32 -2.54
CA ARG A 110 26.12 1.58 -1.66
C ARG A 110 27.19 2.46 -1.01
N GLU A 111 26.84 3.59 -0.50
CA GLU A 111 27.76 4.46 0.21
C GLU A 111 27.71 4.17 1.72
N LYS A 112 28.78 3.57 2.27
CA LYS A 112 28.86 3.28 3.71
C LYS A 112 28.82 4.56 4.54
N GLY A 113 28.10 4.53 5.66
CA GLY A 113 27.87 5.69 6.49
C GLY A 113 26.74 6.59 6.01
N ALA A 114 26.19 6.32 4.82
CA ALA A 114 25.05 7.09 4.31
C ALA A 114 23.81 6.92 5.18
N ARG A 115 23.04 7.99 5.30
CA ARG A 115 21.76 8.04 6.02
C ARG A 115 20.65 7.55 5.11
N VAL A 116 19.93 6.53 5.54
CA VAL A 116 18.92 5.89 4.72
C VAL A 116 17.58 5.73 5.43
N VAL A 117 16.51 5.68 4.64
CA VAL A 117 15.16 5.32 5.10
C VAL A 117 14.84 3.91 4.62
N ILE A 118 14.34 3.07 5.52
CA ILE A 118 13.85 1.72 5.18
C ILE A 118 12.36 1.81 4.91
N VAL A 119 11.90 1.13 3.83
CA VAL A 119 10.47 1.08 3.46
C VAL A 119 10.00 -0.35 3.24
N ASP A 120 8.70 -0.55 3.50
CA ASP A 120 7.98 -1.79 3.20
C ASP A 120 6.58 -1.47 2.67
N ASP A 121 5.95 -2.39 1.95
CA ASP A 121 4.59 -2.20 1.45
C ASP A 121 3.54 -2.50 2.53
N VAL A 122 3.62 -3.65 3.19
CA VAL A 122 2.67 -4.03 4.26
C VAL A 122 3.40 -4.56 5.49
N CYS A 123 3.32 -3.82 6.59
CA CYS A 123 3.78 -4.30 7.89
C CYS A 123 2.73 -5.22 8.52
N THR A 124 2.95 -6.53 8.44
CA THR A 124 2.18 -7.56 9.16
C THR A 124 2.88 -7.92 10.48
N THR A 125 3.75 -8.91 10.45
CA THR A 125 4.60 -9.27 11.61
C THR A 125 5.85 -8.40 11.72
N GLY A 126 6.13 -7.59 10.68
CA GLY A 126 7.33 -6.76 10.57
C GLY A 126 8.60 -7.51 10.18
N ALA A 127 8.53 -8.82 9.91
CA ALA A 127 9.72 -9.64 9.64
C ALA A 127 10.52 -9.16 8.42
N SER A 128 9.85 -8.74 7.34
CA SER A 128 10.50 -8.20 6.14
C SER A 128 11.22 -6.89 6.43
N THR A 129 10.54 -6.00 7.14
CA THR A 129 11.08 -4.69 7.54
C THR A 129 12.29 -4.85 8.47
N VAL A 130 12.21 -5.78 9.45
CA VAL A 130 13.33 -6.12 10.35
C VAL A 130 14.54 -6.61 9.56
N GLN A 131 14.35 -7.55 8.63
CA GLN A 131 15.44 -8.05 7.78
C GLN A 131 16.09 -6.93 6.94
N ALA A 132 15.30 -5.97 6.46
CA ALA A 132 15.82 -4.84 5.70
C ALA A 132 16.66 -3.91 6.59
N ILE A 133 16.21 -3.63 7.82
CA ILE A 133 16.94 -2.81 8.80
C ILE A 133 18.29 -3.47 9.15
N GLU A 134 18.27 -4.76 9.47
CA GLU A 134 19.47 -5.52 9.82
C GLU A 134 20.48 -5.53 8.68
N ALA A 135 20.06 -5.85 7.46
CA ALA A 135 20.93 -5.86 6.29
C ALA A 135 21.50 -4.48 5.95
N ALA A 136 20.71 -3.42 6.11
CA ALA A 136 21.18 -2.04 5.90
C ALA A 136 22.28 -1.66 6.90
N ARG A 137 22.07 -1.97 8.18
CA ARG A 137 23.08 -1.72 9.24
C ARG A 137 24.32 -2.58 9.09
N GLU A 138 24.16 -3.85 8.75
CA GLU A 138 25.28 -4.77 8.47
C GLU A 138 26.15 -4.27 7.32
N PHE A 139 25.53 -3.71 6.30
CA PHE A 139 26.25 -3.06 5.20
C PHE A 139 27.01 -1.80 5.66
N GLY A 140 26.58 -1.14 6.71
CA GLY A 140 27.16 0.08 7.27
C GLY A 140 26.36 1.35 6.96
N PHE A 141 25.08 1.25 6.64
CA PHE A 141 24.18 2.41 6.57
C PHE A 141 23.74 2.89 7.95
N GLU A 142 23.48 4.20 8.06
CA GLU A 142 22.78 4.81 9.19
C GLU A 142 21.28 4.85 8.89
N VAL A 143 20.49 3.99 9.53
CA VAL A 143 19.03 4.00 9.38
C VAL A 143 18.44 5.15 10.19
N VAL A 144 17.88 6.16 9.52
CA VAL A 144 17.34 7.39 10.13
C VAL A 144 15.82 7.42 10.23
N GLY A 145 15.14 6.50 9.56
CA GLY A 145 13.70 6.34 9.61
C GLY A 145 13.27 5.02 8.99
N VAL A 146 12.11 4.55 9.38
CA VAL A 146 11.48 3.33 8.86
C VAL A 146 10.03 3.64 8.54
N MET A 147 9.54 3.23 7.37
CA MET A 147 8.17 3.50 6.93
C MET A 147 7.53 2.24 6.34
N CYS A 148 6.22 2.10 6.47
CA CYS A 148 5.45 1.19 5.63
C CYS A 148 4.26 1.91 5.00
N LEU A 149 3.81 1.41 3.85
CA LEU A 149 2.65 1.97 3.18
C LEU A 149 1.38 1.65 3.96
N ILE A 150 1.20 0.39 4.36
CA ILE A 150 0.06 -0.04 5.18
C ILE A 150 0.54 -0.85 6.38
N GLU A 151 0.06 -0.47 7.58
CA GLU A 151 0.23 -1.25 8.80
C GLU A 151 -1.00 -2.11 9.06
N ARG A 152 -0.80 -3.40 9.28
CA ARG A 152 -1.83 -4.31 9.80
C ARG A 152 -1.79 -4.31 11.32
N GLU A 153 -2.65 -3.51 11.94
CA GLU A 153 -2.71 -3.33 13.40
C GLU A 153 -3.05 -4.64 14.13
N ASP A 154 -3.88 -5.49 13.47
CA ASP A 154 -4.29 -6.81 13.96
C ASP A 154 -3.11 -7.80 14.07
N ALA A 155 -2.09 -7.65 13.24
CA ALA A 155 -0.92 -8.53 13.21
C ALA A 155 0.18 -8.17 14.22
N LYS A 156 0.07 -7.02 14.90
CA LYS A 156 0.97 -6.57 15.98
C LYS A 156 2.46 -6.56 15.61
N GLY A 157 2.79 -6.23 14.36
CA GLY A 157 4.19 -6.19 13.88
C GLY A 157 4.97 -4.96 14.32
N ARG A 158 4.29 -3.85 14.66
CA ARG A 158 4.91 -2.59 15.07
C ARG A 158 5.99 -2.74 16.14
N PRO A 159 5.77 -3.43 17.29
CA PRO A 159 6.78 -3.58 18.33
C PRO A 159 8.07 -4.26 17.82
N ASN A 160 7.97 -5.21 16.90
CA ASN A 160 9.12 -5.89 16.32
C ASN A 160 9.96 -4.93 15.47
N VAL A 161 9.28 -4.10 14.65
CA VAL A 161 9.93 -3.10 13.80
C VAL A 161 10.57 -2.02 14.66
N GLU A 162 9.87 -1.46 15.65
CA GLU A 162 10.39 -0.42 16.55
C GLU A 162 11.60 -0.92 17.34
N LYS A 163 11.56 -2.15 17.83
CA LYS A 163 12.70 -2.78 18.50
C LYS A 163 13.92 -2.88 17.59
N ALA A 164 13.74 -3.31 16.35
CA ALA A 164 14.81 -3.41 15.37
C ALA A 164 15.29 -2.02 14.90
N ALA A 165 14.39 -1.06 14.74
CA ALA A 165 14.69 0.31 14.33
C ALA A 165 15.49 1.06 15.42
N GLY A 166 15.27 0.76 16.71
CA GLY A 166 15.97 1.40 17.82
C GLY A 166 15.63 2.88 17.92
N ALA A 167 16.60 3.76 17.71
CA ALA A 167 16.38 5.22 17.76
C ALA A 167 15.70 5.77 16.49
N ALA A 168 15.68 5.03 15.38
CA ALA A 168 15.01 5.46 14.16
C ALA A 168 13.49 5.31 14.32
N PRO A 169 12.68 6.37 14.09
CA PRO A 169 11.23 6.29 14.23
C PRO A 169 10.62 5.39 13.14
N PHE A 170 9.57 4.62 13.53
CA PHE A 170 8.75 3.86 12.60
C PHE A 170 7.41 4.56 12.35
N VAL A 171 7.03 4.67 11.08
CA VAL A 171 5.84 5.38 10.61
C VAL A 171 5.08 4.53 9.61
N SER A 172 3.77 4.40 9.79
CA SER A 172 2.86 3.89 8.77
C SER A 172 2.19 5.06 8.03
N ILE A 173 2.15 4.98 6.69
CA ILE A 173 1.40 5.97 5.90
C ILE A 173 -0.10 5.79 6.16
N PHE A 174 -0.59 4.56 6.12
CA PHE A 174 -1.98 4.21 6.43
C PHE A 174 -2.03 2.99 7.34
N THR A 175 -3.17 2.82 8.03
CA THR A 175 -3.54 1.57 8.67
C THR A 175 -4.48 0.76 7.78
N ALA A 176 -4.54 -0.55 7.99
CA ALA A 176 -5.50 -1.41 7.29
C ALA A 176 -6.95 -0.98 7.56
N ASN A 177 -7.23 -0.46 8.77
CA ASN A 177 -8.54 0.06 9.14
C ASN A 177 -8.91 1.34 8.36
N GLU A 178 -7.97 2.26 8.10
CA GLU A 178 -8.21 3.44 7.26
C GLU A 178 -8.57 3.03 5.84
N VAL A 179 -7.80 2.09 5.26
CA VAL A 179 -8.05 1.58 3.90
C VAL A 179 -9.40 0.86 3.81
N ARG A 180 -9.75 0.05 4.84
CA ARG A 180 -11.05 -0.62 4.92
C ARG A 180 -12.21 0.36 4.97
N LYS A 181 -12.12 1.40 5.80
CA LYS A 181 -13.16 2.45 5.90
C LYS A 181 -13.37 3.14 4.56
N GLU A 182 -12.29 3.53 3.89
CA GLU A 182 -12.37 4.14 2.57
C GLU A 182 -12.99 3.20 1.53
N HIS A 183 -12.63 1.89 1.57
CA HIS A 183 -13.21 0.87 0.70
C HIS A 183 -14.72 0.71 0.90
N MET A 184 -15.18 0.70 2.15
CA MET A 184 -16.61 0.63 2.47
C MET A 184 -17.38 1.85 1.95
N LEU A 185 -16.83 3.05 2.16
CA LEU A 185 -17.44 4.29 1.64
C LEU A 185 -17.58 4.28 0.11
N GLN A 186 -16.55 3.81 -0.61
CA GLN A 186 -16.59 3.74 -2.07
C GLN A 186 -17.63 2.73 -2.59
N ASN A 187 -17.90 1.66 -1.85
CA ASN A 187 -18.86 0.64 -2.24
C ASN A 187 -20.30 1.01 -1.82
N ASP A 188 -20.48 1.74 -0.71
CA ASP A 188 -21.79 2.27 -0.31
C ASP A 188 -22.30 3.30 -1.33
N ASP A 189 -21.40 4.15 -1.88
CA ASP A 189 -21.74 5.13 -2.93
C ASP A 189 -21.98 4.47 -4.31
N THR A 190 -21.50 3.23 -4.52
CA THR A 190 -21.64 2.49 -5.79
C THR A 190 -22.79 1.49 -5.79
N GLU A 191 -23.42 1.18 -4.66
CA GLU A 191 -24.72 0.51 -4.68
C GLU A 191 -25.74 1.46 -5.33
N PRO A 192 -26.19 1.21 -6.57
CA PRO A 192 -27.44 1.83 -7.02
C PRO A 192 -28.46 1.37 -6.00
N SER A 193 -29.17 2.30 -5.39
CA SER A 193 -30.25 1.95 -4.46
C SER A 193 -31.07 0.85 -5.13
N ILE A 194 -30.99 -0.39 -4.59
CA ILE A 194 -31.82 -1.54 -5.02
C ILE A 194 -33.32 -1.20 -4.81
N PHE A 195 -33.57 -0.04 -4.23
CA PHE A 195 -34.82 0.70 -4.17
C PHE A 195 -34.93 1.81 -5.23
N ALA A 196 -34.22 1.76 -6.36
CA ALA A 196 -34.65 2.45 -7.57
C ALA A 196 -36.05 1.89 -7.86
N ALA A 197 -37.06 2.67 -7.58
CA ALA A 197 -38.46 2.31 -7.44
C ALA A 197 -38.84 1.26 -8.48
N ALA A 198 -39.28 0.09 -8.02
CA ALA A 198 -39.96 -0.88 -8.87
C ALA A 198 -41.19 -0.19 -9.43
N ALA A 199 -41.03 0.45 -10.60
CA ALA A 199 -42.13 1.10 -11.28
C ALA A 199 -42.92 0.04 -12.05
N ALA A 200 -44.24 0.08 -11.93
CA ALA A 200 -45.12 -0.81 -12.67
C ALA A 200 -45.03 -0.52 -14.16
N CYS A 201 -44.93 -1.56 -14.98
CA CYS A 201 -45.01 -1.44 -16.43
C CYS A 201 -46.30 -0.76 -16.86
N GLU A 202 -46.25 0.32 -17.64
CA GLU A 202 -47.40 1.10 -18.10
C GLU A 202 -48.43 0.26 -18.89
N VAL A 203 -48.01 -0.90 -19.43
CA VAL A 203 -48.85 -1.73 -20.28
C VAL A 203 -49.52 -2.88 -19.50
N CYS A 204 -48.79 -3.56 -18.62
CA CYS A 204 -49.28 -4.78 -17.97
C CYS A 204 -49.26 -4.75 -16.44
N GLY A 205 -48.81 -3.65 -15.82
CA GLY A 205 -48.78 -3.48 -14.36
C GLY A 205 -47.75 -4.35 -13.63
N ARG A 206 -46.93 -5.13 -14.33
CA ARG A 206 -45.87 -5.91 -13.69
C ARG A 206 -44.68 -5.03 -13.30
N LEU A 207 -44.12 -5.32 -12.13
CA LEU A 207 -42.93 -4.62 -11.66
C LEU A 207 -41.78 -4.83 -12.63
N ALA A 208 -41.17 -3.72 -13.09
CA ALA A 208 -39.99 -3.71 -13.94
C ALA A 208 -38.86 -2.90 -13.26
N VAL A 209 -37.67 -3.47 -13.17
CA VAL A 209 -36.49 -2.76 -12.68
C VAL A 209 -35.88 -2.04 -13.87
N THR A 210 -35.99 -0.72 -13.92
CA THR A 210 -35.39 0.07 -15.03
C THR A 210 -35.11 1.50 -14.59
N ASN A 211 -34.03 2.07 -15.15
CA ASN A 211 -33.65 3.49 -15.01
C ASN A 211 -34.41 4.40 -16.01
N ASN A 212 -35.45 3.89 -16.64
CA ASN A 212 -36.23 4.63 -17.64
C ASN A 212 -37.50 5.23 -16.94
N PRO A 213 -37.79 6.51 -17.12
CA PRO A 213 -39.00 7.14 -16.59
C PRO A 213 -40.30 6.55 -17.15
N ARG A 214 -40.24 5.72 -18.22
CA ARG A 214 -41.41 4.96 -18.77
C ARG A 214 -41.05 3.49 -18.90
N PRO A 215 -41.03 2.72 -17.79
CA PRO A 215 -40.61 1.34 -17.80
C PRO A 215 -41.59 0.45 -18.57
N ARG A 216 -41.13 -0.31 -19.54
CA ARG A 216 -41.85 -1.41 -20.17
C ARG A 216 -41.13 -2.71 -19.83
N CYS A 217 -41.87 -3.76 -19.54
CA CYS A 217 -41.28 -5.09 -19.32
C CYS A 217 -40.73 -5.66 -20.64
N GLU A 218 -39.81 -6.67 -20.55
CA GLU A 218 -39.18 -7.24 -21.74
C GLU A 218 -40.15 -7.75 -22.80
N ALA A 219 -41.35 -8.17 -22.39
CA ALA A 219 -42.41 -8.62 -23.29
C ALA A 219 -43.02 -7.47 -24.13
N HIS A 220 -42.72 -6.20 -23.80
CA HIS A 220 -43.28 -5.01 -24.45
C HIS A 220 -42.19 -4.00 -24.92
N LYS A 221 -40.97 -4.46 -25.04
CA LYS A 221 -39.92 -3.70 -25.73
C LYS A 221 -40.13 -3.82 -27.23
N VAL A 222 -40.66 -2.80 -27.88
CA VAL A 222 -40.70 -2.61 -29.31
C VAL A 222 -39.79 -1.49 -29.66
#